data_a3a0e5660327cd4ae648793f2b376c2b
#
_entry.id   a3a0e5660327cd4ae648793f2b376c2b
#
_cell.length_a   1.000
_cell.length_b   1.000
_cell.length_c   1.000
_cell.angle_alpha   90.00
_cell.angle_beta   90.00
_cell.angle_gamma   90.00
#
_symmetry.space_group_name_H-M   'P 1'
#
loop_
_entity.id
_entity.type
_entity.pdbx_description
1 polymer ?
#
loop_
_entity_poly.entity_id
_entity_poly.type
_entity_poly.pdbx_seq_one_letter_code
_entity_poly.pdbx_strand_id
1 'polypeptide(L)'
;VQDFDGYPDGTTDLGDGSVIFGAAAEVVDGRLQLTKDGQGLGFSSWTIPAIQNSSQGFTVTFDMEITDGPGSNNPADGLSFNYGDFNLGEQGQAEEGMENRAGVNNNLSFEIDTWQNGDAEQGVNLAEQIDGAKSDLEFTNGPILQDGTSVSGPVTITYNPNTGASFKTEGLETNAEFE
;
A
#
# COMPACT_ATOMS: atom_id res chain seq x y z
N VAL A 1 -14.20 -4.85 10.19
CA VAL A 1 -13.02 -5.69 10.05
C VAL A 1 -13.25 -6.58 8.84
N GLN A 2 -12.32 -6.56 7.90
CA GLN A 2 -12.29 -7.50 6.80
C GLN A 2 -11.26 -8.57 7.16
N ASP A 3 -11.69 -9.82 7.23
CA ASP A 3 -10.83 -10.98 7.16
C ASP A 3 -11.18 -11.77 5.88
N PHE A 4 -10.27 -12.55 5.40
CA PHE A 4 -10.46 -13.29 4.16
C PHE A 4 -10.70 -14.79 4.41
N ASP A 5 -10.76 -15.22 5.66
CA ASP A 5 -10.90 -16.63 6.06
C ASP A 5 -12.19 -17.31 5.57
N GLY A 6 -13.23 -16.50 5.33
CA GLY A 6 -14.52 -16.99 4.84
C GLY A 6 -14.62 -17.20 3.33
N TYR A 7 -13.59 -16.84 2.57
CA TYR A 7 -13.61 -16.90 1.11
C TYR A 7 -12.77 -18.08 0.58
N PRO A 8 -13.25 -18.78 -0.45
CA PRO A 8 -12.47 -19.81 -1.12
C PRO A 8 -11.24 -19.21 -1.83
N ASP A 9 -10.17 -20.02 -1.96
CA ASP A 9 -9.03 -19.66 -2.79
C ASP A 9 -9.44 -19.35 -4.23
N GLY A 10 -8.82 -18.36 -4.83
CA GLY A 10 -9.15 -17.86 -6.15
C GLY A 10 -10.31 -16.85 -6.18
N THR A 11 -10.85 -16.46 -5.02
CA THR A 11 -11.88 -15.42 -4.95
C THR A 11 -11.30 -14.07 -5.37
N THR A 12 -11.94 -13.42 -6.33
CA THR A 12 -11.60 -12.07 -6.86
C THR A 12 -12.73 -11.05 -6.70
N ASP A 13 -13.87 -11.48 -6.16
CA ASP A 13 -15.02 -10.63 -5.83
C ASP A 13 -15.53 -11.02 -4.44
N LEU A 14 -15.42 -10.10 -3.50
CA LEU A 14 -15.83 -10.32 -2.11
C LEU A 14 -17.34 -10.11 -1.90
N GLY A 15 -18.05 -9.56 -2.87
CA GLY A 15 -19.48 -9.29 -2.78
C GLY A 15 -19.86 -8.16 -1.81
N ASP A 16 -18.91 -7.40 -1.30
CA ASP A 16 -19.06 -6.31 -0.33
C ASP A 16 -19.02 -4.91 -0.96
N GLY A 17 -18.88 -4.85 -2.28
CA GLY A 17 -18.73 -3.63 -3.06
C GLY A 17 -17.30 -3.13 -3.20
N SER A 18 -16.33 -3.79 -2.58
CA SER A 18 -14.92 -3.58 -2.87
C SER A 18 -14.53 -4.20 -4.22
N VAL A 19 -13.41 -3.76 -4.78
CA VAL A 19 -12.91 -4.28 -6.06
C VAL A 19 -11.47 -4.76 -5.88
N ILE A 20 -11.25 -6.02 -6.18
CA ILE A 20 -9.92 -6.61 -6.35
C ILE A 20 -9.56 -6.49 -7.82
N PHE A 21 -8.44 -5.86 -8.14
CA PHE A 21 -7.97 -5.64 -9.50
C PHE A 21 -6.53 -6.11 -9.67
N GLY A 22 -6.27 -6.75 -10.80
CA GLY A 22 -4.94 -7.25 -11.17
C GLY A 22 -4.94 -8.74 -11.46
N ALA A 23 -4.08 -9.17 -12.38
CA ALA A 23 -4.06 -10.55 -12.87
C ALA A 23 -3.63 -11.59 -11.83
N ALA A 24 -2.97 -11.13 -10.76
CA ALA A 24 -2.47 -11.98 -9.68
C ALA A 24 -3.26 -11.84 -8.39
N ALA A 25 -4.16 -10.85 -8.31
CA ALA A 25 -4.86 -10.52 -7.08
C ALA A 25 -6.04 -11.47 -6.84
N GLU A 26 -5.98 -12.24 -5.78
CA GLU A 26 -7.02 -13.20 -5.37
C GLU A 26 -6.88 -13.54 -3.89
N VAL A 27 -7.90 -14.12 -3.30
CA VAL A 27 -7.79 -14.71 -1.96
C VAL A 27 -7.04 -16.04 -2.05
N VAL A 28 -6.06 -16.25 -1.16
CA VAL A 28 -5.29 -17.48 -1.02
C VAL A 28 -5.04 -17.73 0.46
N ASP A 29 -5.37 -18.91 0.95
CA ASP A 29 -5.16 -19.34 2.35
C ASP A 29 -5.67 -18.31 3.38
N GLY A 30 -6.87 -17.76 3.15
CA GLY A 30 -7.49 -16.78 4.04
C GLY A 30 -6.83 -15.39 4.03
N ARG A 31 -6.05 -15.06 3.01
CA ARG A 31 -5.38 -13.76 2.83
C ARG A 31 -5.65 -13.20 1.44
N LEU A 32 -5.62 -11.90 1.32
CA LEU A 32 -5.59 -11.26 0.01
C LEU A 32 -4.16 -11.21 -0.52
N GLN A 33 -3.86 -12.04 -1.50
CA GLN A 33 -2.62 -11.98 -2.25
C GLN A 33 -2.76 -10.94 -3.36
N LEU A 34 -1.93 -9.92 -3.38
CA LEU A 34 -1.94 -8.90 -4.42
C LEU A 34 -0.99 -9.23 -5.58
N THR A 35 0.15 -9.83 -5.28
CA THR A 35 1.17 -10.17 -6.28
C THR A 35 1.60 -11.63 -6.16
N LYS A 36 2.14 -12.20 -7.23
CA LYS A 36 2.72 -13.55 -7.26
C LYS A 36 4.17 -13.47 -7.72
N ASP A 37 4.99 -14.35 -7.15
CA ASP A 37 6.35 -14.55 -7.63
C ASP A 37 6.40 -14.91 -9.12
N GLY A 38 7.41 -14.39 -9.82
CA GLY A 38 7.63 -14.64 -11.25
C GLY A 38 6.68 -13.92 -12.20
N GLN A 39 5.77 -13.10 -11.70
CA GLN A 39 4.95 -12.22 -12.54
C GLN A 39 5.62 -10.84 -12.64
N GLY A 40 6.47 -10.66 -13.62
CA GLY A 40 7.07 -9.35 -13.87
C GLY A 40 6.04 -8.29 -14.30
N LEU A 41 6.21 -7.06 -13.82
CA LEU A 41 5.45 -5.85 -14.19
C LEU A 41 3.92 -5.98 -13.97
N GLY A 42 3.50 -6.53 -12.85
CA GLY A 42 2.08 -6.61 -12.49
C GLY A 42 1.74 -5.69 -11.33
N PHE A 43 0.87 -4.72 -11.57
CA PHE A 43 0.25 -3.96 -10.51
C PHE A 43 -1.08 -4.60 -10.14
N SER A 44 -1.38 -4.64 -8.86
CA SER A 44 -2.66 -5.10 -8.35
C SER A 44 -3.13 -4.18 -7.25
N SER A 45 -4.43 -4.09 -7.08
CA SER A 45 -5.02 -3.27 -6.03
C SER A 45 -6.26 -3.91 -5.43
N TRP A 46 -6.53 -3.56 -4.21
CA TRP A 46 -7.83 -3.74 -3.59
C TRP A 46 -8.36 -2.39 -3.16
N THR A 47 -9.48 -2.00 -3.72
CA THR A 47 -10.11 -0.71 -3.45
C THR A 47 -11.44 -0.92 -2.75
N ILE A 48 -11.67 -0.17 -1.70
CA ILE A 48 -12.92 -0.20 -0.93
C ILE A 48 -13.73 1.08 -1.18
N PRO A 49 -15.07 1.00 -1.13
CA PRO A 49 -15.91 2.19 -1.21
C PRO A 49 -15.58 3.18 -0.11
N ALA A 50 -15.85 4.45 -0.37
CA ALA A 50 -15.63 5.52 0.61
C ALA A 50 -16.32 5.19 1.94
N ILE A 51 -15.54 5.20 3.01
CA ILE A 51 -16.03 4.98 4.36
C ILE A 51 -16.62 6.29 4.90
N GLN A 52 -17.82 6.23 5.41
CA GLN A 52 -18.49 7.42 5.97
C GLN A 52 -17.64 8.08 7.05
N ASN A 53 -17.47 9.39 6.95
CA ASN A 53 -16.68 10.24 7.85
C ASN A 53 -15.16 10.00 7.82
N SER A 54 -14.62 9.23 6.89
CA SER A 54 -13.15 9.03 6.79
C SER A 54 -12.38 10.34 6.58
N SER A 55 -13.00 11.36 5.98
CA SER A 55 -12.41 12.70 5.86
C SER A 55 -12.22 13.46 7.18
N GLN A 56 -12.85 13.00 8.26
CA GLN A 56 -12.66 13.57 9.60
C GLN A 56 -11.52 12.91 10.38
N GLY A 57 -10.92 11.90 9.81
CA GLY A 57 -9.82 11.13 10.37
C GLY A 57 -10.13 9.64 10.46
N PHE A 58 -9.08 8.84 10.44
CA PHE A 58 -9.16 7.39 10.61
C PHE A 58 -7.89 6.81 11.21
N THR A 59 -8.01 5.61 11.73
CA THR A 59 -6.89 4.70 11.94
C THR A 59 -7.23 3.39 11.26
N VAL A 60 -6.33 2.89 10.44
CA VAL A 60 -6.42 1.57 9.83
C VAL A 60 -5.24 0.72 10.27
N THR A 61 -5.49 -0.56 10.53
CA THR A 61 -4.47 -1.55 10.82
C THR A 61 -4.71 -2.77 9.95
N PHE A 62 -3.62 -3.34 9.46
CA PHE A 62 -3.66 -4.62 8.75
C PHE A 62 -2.36 -5.37 8.95
N ASP A 63 -2.40 -6.68 8.83
CA ASP A 63 -1.20 -7.50 8.78
C ASP A 63 -0.73 -7.61 7.34
N MET A 64 0.55 -7.36 7.14
CA MET A 64 1.22 -7.41 5.85
C MET A 64 2.20 -8.57 5.82
N GLU A 65 2.37 -9.15 4.65
CA GLU A 65 3.47 -10.07 4.35
C GLU A 65 4.02 -9.77 2.96
N ILE A 66 5.31 -9.45 2.89
CA ILE A 66 6.05 -9.32 1.63
C ILE A 66 7.15 -10.37 1.67
N THR A 67 7.18 -11.25 0.67
CA THR A 67 8.14 -12.36 0.60
C THR A 67 9.03 -12.20 -0.61
N ASP A 68 10.29 -12.54 -0.43
CA ASP A 68 11.20 -12.76 -1.54
C ASP A 68 10.92 -14.14 -2.15
N GLY A 69 10.55 -14.18 -3.42
CA GLY A 69 10.29 -15.43 -4.13
C GLY A 69 11.56 -16.22 -4.42
N PRO A 70 11.46 -17.54 -4.67
CA PRO A 70 12.62 -18.37 -4.94
C PRO A 70 13.31 -17.94 -6.23
N GLY A 71 14.54 -17.41 -6.09
CA GLY A 71 15.39 -17.01 -7.21
C GLY A 71 15.25 -15.55 -7.64
N SER A 72 14.52 -14.75 -6.92
CA SER A 72 14.56 -13.30 -7.07
C SER A 72 15.75 -12.69 -6.33
N ASN A 73 16.21 -11.57 -6.85
CA ASN A 73 17.33 -10.86 -6.22
C ASN A 73 16.82 -9.70 -5.35
N ASN A 74 15.62 -9.62 -5.00
CA ASN A 74 14.92 -8.72 -4.09
C ASN A 74 13.47 -8.58 -4.54
N PRO A 75 12.50 -8.62 -3.65
CA PRO A 75 11.13 -8.27 -3.97
C PRO A 75 11.06 -6.80 -4.37
N ALA A 76 10.34 -6.51 -5.41
CA ALA A 76 10.17 -5.17 -5.97
C ALA A 76 8.69 -4.93 -6.31
N ASP A 77 8.23 -3.74 -6.36
CA ASP A 77 8.87 -2.52 -5.86
C ASP A 77 8.44 -2.24 -4.41
N GLY A 78 7.26 -2.69 -4.00
CA GLY A 78 6.73 -2.49 -2.67
C GLY A 78 5.20 -2.53 -2.59
N LEU A 79 4.66 -1.84 -1.62
CA LEU A 79 3.23 -1.75 -1.33
C LEU A 79 2.87 -0.33 -0.94
N SER A 80 1.71 0.16 -1.38
CA SER A 80 1.14 1.40 -0.87
C SER A 80 -0.29 1.24 -0.40
N PHE A 81 -0.62 1.96 0.68
CA PHE A 81 -2.00 2.25 1.06
C PHE A 81 -2.33 3.67 0.59
N ASN A 82 -3.46 3.83 -0.08
CA ASN A 82 -3.86 5.11 -0.65
C ASN A 82 -5.21 5.55 -0.13
N TYR A 83 -5.34 6.83 0.18
CA TYR A 83 -6.58 7.48 0.60
C TYR A 83 -6.80 8.76 -0.21
N GLY A 84 -7.89 8.84 -0.95
CA GLY A 84 -8.14 10.02 -1.76
C GLY A 84 -9.25 9.88 -2.79
N ASP A 85 -9.20 10.75 -3.79
CA ASP A 85 -10.22 10.87 -4.83
C ASP A 85 -9.84 10.04 -6.07
N PHE A 86 -10.12 8.76 -6.00
CA PHE A 86 -9.94 7.81 -7.10
C PHE A 86 -11.13 6.84 -7.20
N ASN A 87 -11.28 6.20 -8.35
CA ASN A 87 -12.38 5.27 -8.58
C ASN A 87 -12.03 3.87 -8.07
N LEU A 88 -13.07 3.08 -7.77
CA LEU A 88 -12.89 1.66 -7.44
C LEU A 88 -12.26 0.92 -8.62
N GLY A 89 -11.30 0.04 -8.31
CA GLY A 89 -10.56 -0.74 -9.30
C GLY A 89 -9.44 0.03 -9.99
N GLU A 90 -9.15 1.26 -9.58
CA GLU A 90 -7.93 1.93 -10.00
C GLU A 90 -6.72 1.32 -9.31
N GLN A 91 -5.60 1.38 -9.99
CA GLN A 91 -4.31 0.91 -9.48
C GLN A 91 -3.28 2.01 -9.59
N GLY A 92 -2.38 2.05 -8.63
CA GLY A 92 -1.23 2.94 -8.62
C GLY A 92 -0.11 2.49 -9.54
N GLN A 93 1.06 3.04 -9.33
CA GLN A 93 2.30 2.69 -10.03
C GLN A 93 3.33 2.26 -8.98
N ALA A 94 3.81 1.03 -9.07
CA ALA A 94 4.78 0.45 -8.15
C ALA A 94 4.42 0.71 -6.66
N GLU A 95 5.41 0.95 -5.82
CA GLU A 95 5.28 1.38 -4.43
C GLU A 95 4.69 2.79 -4.27
N GLU A 96 4.88 3.64 -5.26
CA GLU A 96 4.41 5.03 -5.25
C GLU A 96 2.88 5.17 -5.26
N GLY A 97 2.19 4.07 -5.50
CA GLY A 97 0.75 4.03 -5.40
C GLY A 97 0.04 4.99 -6.33
N MET A 98 -0.90 5.76 -5.77
CA MET A 98 -1.77 6.64 -6.54
C MET A 98 -1.18 8.04 -6.76
N GLU A 99 -0.10 8.40 -6.08
CA GLU A 99 0.47 9.74 -6.14
C GLU A 99 1.02 10.13 -7.52
N ASN A 100 1.46 9.15 -8.29
CA ASN A 100 1.96 9.36 -9.65
C ASN A 100 0.94 9.04 -10.74
N ARG A 101 -0.28 8.70 -10.34
CA ARG A 101 -1.30 8.32 -11.32
C ARG A 101 -1.91 9.54 -12.00
N ALA A 102 -1.86 9.56 -13.32
CA ALA A 102 -2.52 10.58 -14.11
C ALA A 102 -4.05 10.57 -13.90
N GLY A 103 -4.61 11.71 -13.55
CA GLY A 103 -6.04 11.89 -13.33
C GLY A 103 -6.47 11.75 -11.87
N VAL A 104 -5.62 11.28 -10.98
CA VAL A 104 -5.81 11.41 -9.54
C VAL A 104 -5.27 12.79 -9.13
N ASN A 105 -6.06 13.55 -8.42
CA ASN A 105 -5.72 14.94 -8.10
C ASN A 105 -5.45 15.16 -6.61
N ASN A 106 -6.11 14.40 -5.76
CA ASN A 106 -5.99 14.57 -4.32
C ASN A 106 -5.91 13.21 -3.64
N ASN A 107 -4.77 12.88 -3.09
CA ASN A 107 -4.59 11.67 -2.30
C ASN A 107 -3.44 11.79 -1.30
N LEU A 108 -3.48 10.93 -0.30
CA LEU A 108 -2.35 10.59 0.56
C LEU A 108 -1.91 9.17 0.23
N SER A 109 -0.62 8.98 0.03
CA SER A 109 0.01 7.69 -0.16
C SER A 109 0.91 7.36 1.02
N PHE A 110 0.78 6.15 1.51
CA PHE A 110 1.55 5.57 2.60
C PHE A 110 2.28 4.37 2.00
N GLU A 111 3.58 4.51 1.80
CA GLU A 111 4.36 3.66 0.93
C GLU A 111 5.39 2.85 1.70
N ILE A 112 5.57 1.62 1.28
CA ILE A 112 6.65 0.74 1.69
C ILE A 112 7.46 0.44 0.45
N ASP A 113 8.63 1.04 0.33
CA ASP A 113 9.57 0.78 -0.73
C ASP A 113 10.53 -0.34 -0.31
N THR A 114 10.54 -1.42 -1.07
CA THR A 114 11.39 -2.58 -0.84
C THR A 114 12.52 -2.70 -1.87
N TRP A 115 12.49 -1.87 -2.91
CA TRP A 115 13.47 -1.90 -3.98
C TRP A 115 14.45 -0.72 -3.88
N GLN A 116 15.72 -1.01 -4.06
CA GLN A 116 16.78 -0.01 -4.03
C GLN A 116 17.12 0.44 -5.46
N ASN A 117 16.70 1.62 -5.83
CA ASN A 117 16.95 2.24 -7.15
C ASN A 117 18.37 2.85 -7.31
N GLY A 118 19.34 2.40 -6.51
CA GLY A 118 20.73 2.86 -6.56
C GLY A 118 21.11 3.84 -5.46
N ASP A 119 20.18 4.50 -4.86
CA ASP A 119 20.32 5.27 -3.62
C ASP A 119 19.77 4.44 -2.45
N ALA A 120 19.98 4.85 -1.23
CA ALA A 120 19.47 4.12 -0.06
C ALA A 120 18.02 4.51 0.19
N GLU A 121 17.11 4.01 -0.64
CA GLU A 121 15.70 4.44 -0.66
C GLU A 121 14.71 3.44 -0.05
N GLN A 122 15.17 2.27 0.39
CA GLN A 122 14.27 1.35 1.10
C GLN A 122 13.77 1.98 2.39
N GLY A 123 12.46 1.95 2.61
CA GLY A 123 11.90 2.55 3.81
C GLY A 123 10.39 2.72 3.76
N VAL A 124 9.92 3.67 4.53
CA VAL A 124 8.51 4.09 4.56
C VAL A 124 8.41 5.56 4.20
N ASN A 125 7.46 5.88 3.34
CA ASN A 125 7.22 7.22 2.83
C ASN A 125 5.78 7.67 3.08
N LEU A 126 5.62 8.95 3.34
CA LEU A 126 4.36 9.66 3.28
C LEU A 126 4.42 10.67 2.15
N ALA A 127 3.52 10.55 1.20
CA ALA A 127 3.41 11.46 0.09
C ALA A 127 1.98 11.97 -0.08
N GLU A 128 1.85 13.13 -0.67
CA GLU A 128 0.56 13.70 -1.03
C GLU A 128 0.54 14.15 -2.49
N GLN A 129 -0.65 14.18 -3.04
CA GLN A 129 -0.91 14.84 -4.31
C GLN A 129 -2.08 15.80 -4.14
N ILE A 130 -1.83 17.08 -4.35
CA ILE A 130 -2.84 18.13 -4.25
C ILE A 130 -2.95 18.81 -5.60
N ASP A 131 -4.16 18.86 -6.16
CA ASP A 131 -4.43 19.42 -7.49
C ASP A 131 -3.49 18.84 -8.58
N GLY A 132 -3.12 17.59 -8.43
CA GLY A 132 -2.23 16.87 -9.35
C GLY A 132 -0.74 17.16 -9.17
N ALA A 133 -0.35 17.96 -8.19
CA ALA A 133 1.04 18.19 -7.83
C ALA A 133 1.46 17.27 -6.68
N LYS A 134 2.45 16.41 -6.94
CA LYS A 134 3.03 15.53 -5.94
C LYS A 134 4.00 16.28 -5.03
N SER A 135 3.99 15.93 -3.75
CA SER A 135 5.06 16.25 -2.81
C SER A 135 5.27 15.11 -1.81
N ASP A 136 6.52 14.80 -1.55
CA ASP A 136 6.90 13.91 -0.44
C ASP A 136 6.80 14.73 0.86
N LEU A 137 6.04 14.20 1.81
CA LEU A 137 5.86 14.85 3.11
C LEU A 137 6.96 14.47 4.08
N GLU A 138 7.25 13.18 4.18
CA GLU A 138 8.28 12.65 5.07
C GLU A 138 8.71 11.27 4.61
N PHE A 139 9.99 10.95 4.80
CA PHE A 139 10.58 9.66 4.47
C PHE A 139 11.46 9.16 5.61
N THR A 140 11.26 7.91 6.01
CA THR A 140 12.14 7.22 6.97
C THR A 140 12.86 6.09 6.27
N ASN A 141 14.17 6.26 6.08
CA ASN A 141 15.02 5.30 5.44
C ASN A 141 15.37 4.13 6.39
N GLY A 142 15.41 2.95 5.83
CA GLY A 142 15.83 1.75 6.55
C GLY A 142 15.52 0.48 5.76
N PRO A 143 16.33 -0.56 5.90
CA PRO A 143 16.08 -1.80 5.20
C PRO A 143 14.78 -2.44 5.74
N ILE A 144 13.80 -2.61 4.88
CA ILE A 144 12.59 -3.36 5.18
C ILE A 144 12.81 -4.83 4.82
N LEU A 145 13.47 -5.09 3.70
CA LEU A 145 13.78 -6.44 3.24
C LEU A 145 15.27 -6.61 2.97
N GLN A 146 15.77 -7.79 3.28
CA GLN A 146 17.09 -8.26 2.87
C GLN A 146 16.93 -9.48 1.95
N ASP A 147 17.90 -9.72 1.09
CA ASP A 147 17.90 -10.88 0.20
C ASP A 147 17.54 -12.18 0.92
N GLY A 148 16.58 -12.91 0.36
CA GLY A 148 16.14 -14.20 0.88
C GLY A 148 15.34 -14.14 2.17
N THR A 149 14.83 -12.98 2.55
CA THR A 149 14.00 -12.80 3.74
C THR A 149 12.56 -12.44 3.39
N SER A 150 11.70 -12.58 4.36
CA SER A 150 10.33 -12.04 4.30
C SER A 150 10.13 -11.04 5.41
N VAL A 151 9.28 -10.07 5.15
CA VAL A 151 8.77 -9.14 6.16
C VAL A 151 7.30 -9.40 6.39
N SER A 152 6.91 -9.55 7.63
CA SER A 152 5.52 -9.71 8.01
C SER A 152 5.25 -9.02 9.33
N GLY A 153 4.09 -8.42 9.45
CA GLY A 153 3.70 -7.78 10.71
C GLY A 153 2.61 -6.75 10.53
N PRO A 154 2.23 -6.10 11.63
CA PRO A 154 1.18 -5.10 11.61
C PRO A 154 1.67 -3.79 10.97
N VAL A 155 0.82 -3.24 10.12
CA VAL A 155 0.89 -1.88 9.62
C VAL A 155 -0.17 -1.05 10.33
N THR A 156 0.19 0.13 10.79
CA THR A 156 -0.73 1.10 11.36
C THR A 156 -0.61 2.43 10.63
N ILE A 157 -1.73 2.91 10.12
CA ILE A 157 -1.86 4.19 9.43
C ILE A 157 -2.87 5.03 10.18
N THR A 158 -2.51 6.27 10.50
CA THR A 158 -3.40 7.24 11.13
C THR A 158 -3.44 8.50 10.29
N TYR A 159 -4.63 9.01 10.06
CA TYR A 159 -4.88 10.27 9.39
C TYR A 159 -5.79 11.15 10.26
N ASN A 160 -5.41 12.40 10.42
CA ASN A 160 -6.24 13.42 11.05
C ASN A 160 -6.06 14.74 10.29
N PRO A 161 -7.10 15.30 9.69
CA PRO A 161 -7.01 16.49 8.83
C PRO A 161 -6.52 17.75 9.56
N ASN A 162 -6.50 17.74 10.90
CA ASN A 162 -6.08 18.90 11.69
C ASN A 162 -4.68 18.77 12.28
N THR A 163 -4.11 17.56 12.30
CA THR A 163 -2.81 17.32 12.98
C THR A 163 -1.81 16.57 12.12
N GLY A 164 -2.24 15.92 11.05
CA GLY A 164 -1.32 15.22 10.15
C GLY A 164 -1.60 13.73 10.02
N ALA A 165 -0.61 13.02 9.51
CA ALA A 165 -0.66 11.59 9.26
C ALA A 165 0.54 10.88 9.85
N SER A 166 0.39 9.60 10.14
CA SER A 166 1.49 8.71 10.54
C SER A 166 1.38 7.36 9.86
N PHE A 167 2.53 6.78 9.57
CA PHE A 167 2.67 5.46 9.00
C PHE A 167 3.74 4.66 9.76
N LYS A 168 3.40 3.48 10.20
CA LYS A 168 4.27 2.65 11.03
C LYS A 168 4.23 1.19 10.63
N THR A 169 5.41 0.61 10.43
CA THR A 169 5.63 -0.83 10.15
C THR A 169 7.05 -1.24 10.54
N GLU A 170 7.27 -2.51 10.95
CA GLU A 170 8.60 -3.13 11.14
C GLU A 170 9.65 -2.26 11.86
N GLY A 171 9.23 -1.51 12.87
CA GLY A 171 10.13 -0.62 13.62
C GLY A 171 10.45 0.69 12.89
N LEU A 172 9.92 0.91 11.70
CA LEU A 172 9.98 2.16 10.98
C LEU A 172 8.69 2.95 11.20
N GLU A 173 8.84 4.24 11.35
CA GLU A 173 7.71 5.17 11.52
C GLU A 173 8.02 6.48 10.81
N THR A 174 7.05 7.00 10.08
CA THR A 174 7.11 8.33 9.50
C THR A 174 5.86 9.12 9.86
N ASN A 175 6.01 10.42 10.09
CA ASN A 175 4.94 11.30 10.56
C ASN A 175 5.02 12.62 9.81
N ALA A 176 3.91 13.09 9.29
CA ALA A 176 3.77 14.41 8.70
C ALA A 176 2.74 15.23 9.46
N GLU A 177 3.07 16.46 9.80
CA GLU A 177 2.13 17.43 10.37
C GLU A 177 1.55 18.28 9.22
N PHE A 178 0.26 18.54 9.27
CA PHE A 178 -0.41 19.44 8.33
C PHE A 178 -0.48 20.83 8.94
N GLU A 179 -0.11 21.86 8.14
CA GLU A 179 -0.16 23.26 8.52
C GLU A 179 -1.56 23.89 8.29
#